data_7c757493ab3e63fe2208174b9f895a4e
#
_entry.id   7c757493ab3e63fe2208174b9f895a4e
#
_cell.length_a   1.000
_cell.length_b   1.000
_cell.length_c   1.000
_cell.angle_alpha   90.00
_cell.angle_beta   90.00
_cell.angle_gamma   90.00
#
_symmetry.space_group_name_H-M   'P 1'
#
loop_
_entity.id
_entity.type
_entity.pdbx_description
1 polymer ?
#
loop_
_entity_poly.entity_id
_entity_poly.type
_entity_poly.pdbx_seq_one_letter_code
_entity_poly.pdbx_strand_id
1 'polypeptide(L)'
;EIYISSDMSSYVFEEIMKRNSEMPIKLCGLHSLDSCRIEKAYRHYGHDISSEDNIIEAGLGFAVKTHKPKSKFGDFIGKNAVEIKKQEGVQKRMMQFVLENPEPLLFHNEPIIKNDKIVGYLTSGNYGHHLGSAVGMGYVECDKKGESPEEQLKGEYMIDVAGKRYTATPYLKPAYDPSNVNIKI
;
A
#
# COMPACT_ATOMS: atom_id res chain seq x y z
N GLU A 1 -14.54 7.45 11.64
CA GLU A 1 -15.73 6.96 10.92
C GLU A 1 -16.99 7.22 11.75
N ILE A 2 -18.11 7.57 11.08
CA ILE A 2 -19.41 7.80 11.72
C ILE A 2 -20.43 6.87 11.07
N TYR A 3 -21.05 5.99 11.88
CA TYR A 3 -22.10 5.07 11.43
C TYR A 3 -23.46 5.57 11.94
N ILE A 4 -24.32 5.93 11.00
CA ILE A 4 -25.66 6.48 11.28
C ILE A 4 -26.70 5.88 10.32
N SER A 5 -27.97 5.97 10.68
CA SER A 5 -29.05 5.62 9.76
C SER A 5 -29.11 6.63 8.61
N SER A 6 -29.48 6.17 7.42
CA SER A 6 -29.45 6.97 6.19
C SER A 6 -30.35 8.20 6.22
N ASP A 7 -31.48 8.12 6.91
CA ASP A 7 -32.42 9.24 7.12
C ASP A 7 -31.83 10.38 7.96
N MET A 8 -30.83 10.10 8.81
CA MET A 8 -30.14 11.10 9.64
C MET A 8 -28.90 11.70 8.97
N SER A 9 -28.48 11.19 7.81
CA SER A 9 -27.19 11.55 7.21
C SER A 9 -27.04 13.04 6.88
N SER A 10 -28.04 13.65 6.27
CA SER A 10 -28.03 15.08 5.94
C SER A 10 -27.97 15.95 7.20
N TYR A 11 -28.80 15.62 8.19
CA TYR A 11 -28.84 16.34 9.45
C TYR A 11 -27.47 16.31 10.17
N VAL A 12 -26.89 15.13 10.32
CA VAL A 12 -25.59 14.98 10.99
C VAL A 12 -24.48 15.69 10.22
N PHE A 13 -24.47 15.59 8.88
CA PHE A 13 -23.52 16.33 8.05
C PHE A 13 -23.63 17.83 8.24
N GLU A 14 -24.85 18.39 8.23
CA GLU A 14 -25.08 19.81 8.43
C GLU A 14 -24.64 20.28 9.82
N GLU A 15 -24.94 19.50 10.87
CA GLU A 15 -24.49 19.81 12.24
C GLU A 15 -22.98 19.84 12.38
N ILE A 16 -22.27 18.92 11.70
CA ILE A 16 -20.80 18.92 11.64
C ILE A 16 -20.31 20.18 10.91
N MET A 17 -20.89 20.50 9.76
CA MET A 17 -20.46 21.64 8.94
C MET A 17 -20.74 23.00 9.58
N LYS A 18 -21.73 23.10 10.47
CA LYS A 18 -21.97 24.32 11.28
C LYS A 18 -20.76 24.68 12.16
N ARG A 19 -19.94 23.69 12.54
CA ARG A 19 -18.71 23.90 13.33
C ARG A 19 -17.51 24.37 12.51
N ASN A 20 -17.67 24.51 11.19
CA ASN A 20 -16.57 24.92 10.29
C ASN A 20 -15.98 26.30 10.62
N SER A 21 -16.75 27.20 11.25
CA SER A 21 -16.26 28.48 11.74
C SER A 21 -15.35 28.38 12.97
N GLU A 22 -15.53 27.35 13.79
CA GLU A 22 -14.75 27.08 14.98
C GLU A 22 -13.49 26.23 14.67
N MET A 23 -13.64 25.27 13.75
CA MET A 23 -12.58 24.38 13.32
C MET A 23 -12.68 24.19 11.80
N PRO A 24 -11.68 24.63 11.02
CA PRO A 24 -11.72 24.51 9.56
C PRO A 24 -11.90 23.08 9.09
N ILE A 25 -13.02 22.79 8.44
CA ILE A 25 -13.36 21.47 7.90
C ILE A 25 -13.32 21.57 6.38
N LYS A 26 -12.55 20.69 5.73
CA LYS A 26 -12.50 20.57 4.27
C LYS A 26 -13.08 19.24 3.84
N LEU A 27 -13.93 19.30 2.82
CA LEU A 27 -14.48 18.10 2.21
C LEU A 27 -13.42 17.47 1.30
N CYS A 28 -13.14 16.18 1.52
CA CYS A 28 -12.18 15.39 0.74
C CYS A 28 -12.91 14.23 0.08
N GLY A 29 -12.74 14.08 -1.24
CA GLY A 29 -13.29 12.96 -1.98
C GLY A 29 -12.41 11.71 -1.93
N LEU A 30 -12.91 10.61 -2.48
CA LEU A 30 -12.21 9.32 -2.52
C LEU A 30 -10.86 9.39 -3.26
N HIS A 31 -10.73 10.21 -4.31
CA HIS A 31 -9.46 10.39 -5.03
C HIS A 31 -8.39 11.03 -4.14
N SER A 32 -8.75 11.99 -3.29
CA SER A 32 -7.82 12.58 -2.32
C SER A 32 -7.36 11.56 -1.29
N LEU A 33 -8.30 10.75 -0.78
CA LEU A 33 -7.98 9.66 0.15
C LEU A 33 -7.04 8.67 -0.51
N ASP A 34 -7.31 8.28 -1.75
CA ASP A 34 -6.50 7.29 -2.47
C ASP A 34 -5.09 7.82 -2.77
N SER A 35 -4.95 9.07 -3.20
CA SER A 35 -3.64 9.72 -3.37
C SER A 35 -2.85 9.74 -2.04
N CYS A 36 -3.45 10.18 -0.95
CA CYS A 36 -2.79 10.23 0.36
C CYS A 36 -2.38 8.84 0.88
N ARG A 37 -3.26 7.82 0.73
CA ARG A 37 -2.98 6.48 1.23
C ARG A 37 -1.84 5.80 0.45
N ILE A 38 -1.80 6.03 -0.89
CA ILE A 38 -0.78 5.38 -1.73
C ILE A 38 0.61 5.97 -1.46
N GLU A 39 0.73 7.27 -1.20
CA GLU A 39 2.00 7.89 -0.80
C GLU A 39 2.56 7.28 0.49
N LYS A 40 1.66 6.91 1.43
CA LYS A 40 2.00 6.22 2.68
C LYS A 40 2.10 4.71 2.53
N ALA A 41 1.96 4.17 1.31
CA ALA A 41 1.92 2.75 1.02
C ALA A 41 0.88 1.99 1.88
N TYR A 42 -0.26 2.60 2.21
CA TYR A 42 -1.35 1.92 2.89
C TYR A 42 -2.14 1.08 1.89
N ARG A 43 -2.27 -0.23 2.20
CA ARG A 43 -2.94 -1.20 1.34
C ARG A 43 -4.44 -1.02 1.41
N HIS A 44 -5.07 -1.04 0.25
CA HIS A 44 -6.52 -1.01 0.12
C HIS A 44 -7.04 -2.44 -0.01
N TYR A 45 -7.92 -2.88 0.90
CA TYR A 45 -8.56 -4.18 0.80
C TYR A 45 -9.49 -4.23 -0.41
N GLY A 46 -9.36 -5.28 -1.22
CA GLY A 46 -10.07 -5.42 -2.49
C GLY A 46 -9.28 -4.94 -3.71
N HIS A 47 -8.17 -4.22 -3.52
CA HIS A 47 -7.24 -3.82 -4.58
C HIS A 47 -5.84 -4.38 -4.34
N ASP A 48 -5.17 -3.94 -3.28
CA ASP A 48 -3.79 -4.34 -2.97
C ASP A 48 -3.70 -5.65 -2.20
N ILE A 49 -4.71 -5.96 -1.42
CA ILE A 49 -4.82 -7.17 -0.61
C ILE A 49 -6.23 -7.72 -0.65
N SER A 50 -6.32 -9.04 -0.53
CA SER A 50 -7.56 -9.79 -0.46
C SER A 50 -7.46 -10.95 0.52
N SER A 51 -8.49 -11.79 0.58
CA SER A 51 -8.46 -13.03 1.36
C SER A 51 -7.44 -14.07 0.85
N GLU A 52 -6.94 -13.90 -0.37
CA GLU A 52 -5.98 -14.82 -1.01
C GLU A 52 -4.53 -14.40 -0.77
N ASP A 53 -4.29 -13.18 -0.27
CA ASP A 53 -2.95 -12.67 -0.09
C ASP A 53 -2.37 -13.02 1.28
N ASN A 54 -1.10 -13.41 1.29
CA ASN A 54 -0.39 -13.69 2.52
C ASN A 54 0.09 -12.40 3.19
N ILE A 55 -0.15 -12.28 4.49
CA ILE A 55 0.18 -11.07 5.27
C ILE A 55 1.67 -10.72 5.26
N ILE A 56 2.57 -11.72 5.11
CA ILE A 56 4.02 -11.49 5.04
C ILE A 56 4.39 -10.93 3.67
N GLU A 57 3.83 -11.49 2.59
CA GLU A 57 4.04 -11.01 1.22
C GLU A 57 3.46 -9.61 1.02
N ALA A 58 2.32 -9.32 1.66
CA ALA A 58 1.71 -7.99 1.68
C ALA A 58 2.50 -6.93 2.47
N GLY A 59 3.61 -7.32 3.14
CA GLY A 59 4.41 -6.39 3.95
C GLY A 59 3.72 -5.96 5.25
N LEU A 60 2.72 -6.71 5.73
CA LEU A 60 1.95 -6.41 6.94
C LEU A 60 2.33 -7.30 8.13
N GLY A 61 3.46 -8.01 8.03
CA GLY A 61 3.93 -8.91 9.08
C GLY A 61 4.15 -8.27 10.45
N PHE A 62 4.36 -6.95 10.49
CA PHE A 62 4.47 -6.18 11.73
C PHE A 62 3.18 -6.16 12.56
N ALA A 63 2.02 -6.31 11.91
CA ALA A 63 0.71 -6.33 12.56
C ALA A 63 0.43 -7.67 13.26
N VAL A 64 1.19 -8.73 12.94
CA VAL A 64 0.98 -10.06 13.46
C VAL A 64 2.03 -10.41 14.51
N LYS A 65 1.59 -10.57 15.74
CA LYS A 65 2.46 -10.87 16.89
C LYS A 65 2.50 -12.36 17.22
N THR A 66 3.18 -13.14 16.39
CA THR A 66 3.30 -14.60 16.55
C THR A 66 4.03 -15.01 17.83
N HIS A 67 4.91 -14.16 18.36
CA HIS A 67 5.74 -14.42 19.56
C HIS A 67 5.08 -14.01 20.90
N LYS A 68 3.86 -13.45 20.88
CA LYS A 68 3.15 -13.16 22.13
C LYS A 68 2.78 -14.48 22.83
N PRO A 69 2.90 -14.52 24.19
CA PRO A 69 2.39 -15.65 24.93
C PRO A 69 0.90 -15.87 24.63
N LYS A 70 0.46 -17.12 24.66
CA LYS A 70 -0.95 -17.48 24.47
C LYS A 70 -1.82 -16.66 25.41
N SER A 71 -2.84 -16.03 24.84
CA SER A 71 -3.87 -15.39 25.67
C SER A 71 -4.69 -16.47 26.40
N LYS A 72 -5.48 -16.08 27.37
CA LYS A 72 -6.46 -16.97 28.01
C LYS A 72 -7.47 -17.57 27.03
N PHE A 73 -7.59 -17.02 25.83
CA PHE A 73 -8.46 -17.49 24.76
C PHE A 73 -7.71 -18.32 23.68
N GLY A 74 -6.44 -18.66 23.92
CA GLY A 74 -5.61 -19.39 22.97
C GLY A 74 -4.89 -18.50 21.96
N ASP A 75 -4.42 -19.09 20.87
CA ASP A 75 -3.81 -18.41 19.73
C ASP A 75 -4.86 -17.98 18.71
N PHE A 76 -4.48 -17.10 17.79
CA PHE A 76 -5.35 -16.70 16.68
C PHE A 76 -5.34 -17.74 15.55
N ILE A 77 -6.45 -17.80 14.81
CA ILE A 77 -6.58 -18.69 13.64
C ILE A 77 -5.55 -18.28 12.58
N GLY A 78 -4.84 -19.28 12.01
CA GLY A 78 -3.82 -19.05 10.98
C GLY A 78 -2.41 -18.75 11.50
N LYS A 79 -2.16 -18.73 12.83
CA LYS A 79 -0.83 -18.49 13.40
C LYS A 79 0.24 -19.41 12.81
N ASN A 80 -0.02 -20.71 12.78
CA ASN A 80 0.93 -21.70 12.25
C ASN A 80 1.25 -21.44 10.77
N ALA A 81 0.26 -21.08 9.96
CA ALA A 81 0.47 -20.76 8.55
C ALA A 81 1.38 -19.54 8.36
N VAL A 82 1.20 -18.51 9.20
CA VAL A 82 2.08 -17.32 9.19
C VAL A 82 3.50 -17.67 9.63
N GLU A 83 3.67 -18.51 10.63
CA GLU A 83 4.98 -18.95 11.11
C GLU A 83 5.72 -19.79 10.05
N ILE A 84 5.03 -20.71 9.41
CA ILE A 84 5.58 -21.52 8.30
C ILE A 84 6.03 -20.57 7.16
N LYS A 85 5.17 -19.65 6.74
CA LYS A 85 5.50 -18.69 5.66
C LYS A 85 6.72 -17.82 6.00
N LYS A 86 6.87 -17.41 7.27
CA LYS A 86 8.07 -16.69 7.73
C LYS A 86 9.34 -17.53 7.61
N GLN A 87 9.26 -18.83 7.95
CA GLN A 87 10.41 -19.73 7.89
C GLN A 87 10.78 -20.10 6.44
N GLU A 88 9.78 -20.38 5.62
CA GLU A 88 9.99 -20.77 4.23
C GLU A 88 10.42 -19.62 3.33
N GLY A 89 10.16 -18.39 3.72
CA GLY A 89 10.34 -17.18 2.92
C GLY A 89 9.19 -16.91 1.95
N VAL A 90 9.21 -15.73 1.37
CA VAL A 90 8.17 -15.27 0.45
C VAL A 90 8.52 -15.59 -1.00
N GLN A 91 7.52 -15.71 -1.84
CA GLN A 91 7.66 -15.89 -3.30
C GLN A 91 7.42 -14.59 -4.05
N LYS A 92 6.65 -13.68 -3.51
CA LYS A 92 6.39 -12.33 -4.00
C LYS A 92 6.39 -11.34 -2.84
N ARG A 93 6.54 -10.07 -3.13
CA ARG A 93 6.52 -9.01 -2.10
C ARG A 93 5.82 -7.77 -2.61
N MET A 94 4.94 -7.22 -1.80
CA MET A 94 4.35 -5.91 -2.06
C MET A 94 5.44 -4.84 -1.98
N MET A 95 5.56 -4.05 -3.05
CA MET A 95 6.49 -2.93 -3.18
C MET A 95 5.76 -1.69 -3.64
N GLN A 96 6.32 -0.53 -3.32
CA GLN A 96 5.87 0.76 -3.82
C GLN A 96 6.87 1.27 -4.86
N PHE A 97 6.38 1.97 -5.87
CA PHE A 97 7.17 2.53 -6.96
C PHE A 97 6.82 4.01 -7.14
N VAL A 98 7.84 4.83 -7.33
CA VAL A 98 7.69 6.24 -7.71
C VAL A 98 8.34 6.42 -9.07
N LEU A 99 7.60 6.94 -10.05
CA LEU A 99 8.15 7.22 -11.37
C LEU A 99 9.12 8.40 -11.31
N GLU A 100 10.22 8.31 -12.06
CA GLU A 100 11.17 9.43 -12.18
C GLU A 100 10.60 10.54 -13.08
N ASN A 101 9.83 10.17 -14.10
CA ASN A 101 9.09 11.10 -14.93
C ASN A 101 7.71 11.39 -14.30
N PRO A 102 7.35 12.63 -13.97
CA PRO A 102 6.08 12.96 -13.33
C PRO A 102 4.87 13.01 -14.29
N GLU A 103 5.08 12.97 -15.60
CA GLU A 103 3.99 13.14 -16.57
C GLU A 103 2.99 11.99 -16.65
N PRO A 104 3.41 10.68 -16.68
CA PRO A 104 2.46 9.59 -16.82
C PRO A 104 1.68 9.37 -15.53
N LEU A 105 0.40 9.02 -15.66
CA LEU A 105 -0.43 8.59 -14.55
C LEU A 105 -0.40 7.07 -14.42
N LEU A 106 -0.44 6.59 -13.19
CA LEU A 106 -0.60 5.17 -12.86
C LEU A 106 -2.00 4.94 -12.31
N PHE A 107 -2.57 3.78 -12.62
CA PHE A 107 -3.87 3.37 -12.13
C PHE A 107 -3.79 1.99 -11.46
N HIS A 108 -3.71 0.92 -12.26
CA HIS A 108 -3.59 -0.47 -11.84
C HIS A 108 -3.34 -1.34 -13.07
N ASN A 109 -2.80 -2.54 -12.84
CA ASN A 109 -2.46 -3.52 -13.87
C ASN A 109 -1.33 -3.13 -14.83
N GLU A 110 -0.66 -1.98 -14.63
CA GLU A 110 0.56 -1.68 -15.35
C GLU A 110 1.64 -2.73 -15.00
N PRO A 111 2.31 -3.33 -16.01
CA PRO A 111 3.38 -4.28 -15.78
C PRO A 111 4.58 -3.66 -15.06
N ILE A 112 5.06 -4.34 -14.03
CA ILE A 112 6.32 -4.04 -13.35
C ILE A 112 7.43 -4.83 -14.03
N ILE A 113 8.44 -4.13 -14.52
CA ILE A 113 9.57 -4.70 -15.22
C ILE A 113 10.82 -4.55 -14.35
N LYS A 114 11.56 -5.64 -14.16
CA LYS A 114 12.87 -5.67 -13.50
C LYS A 114 13.89 -6.28 -14.44
N ASN A 115 14.95 -5.56 -14.79
CA ASN A 115 16.00 -6.05 -15.70
C ASN A 115 15.41 -6.68 -16.99
N ASP A 116 14.52 -5.95 -17.68
CA ASP A 116 13.81 -6.33 -18.92
C ASP A 116 12.82 -7.50 -18.80
N LYS A 117 12.53 -8.00 -17.60
CA LYS A 117 11.53 -9.06 -17.37
C LYS A 117 10.32 -8.51 -16.62
N ILE A 118 9.12 -8.91 -17.04
CA ILE A 118 7.91 -8.65 -16.28
C ILE A 118 7.97 -9.51 -15.01
N VAL A 119 7.91 -8.86 -13.84
CA VAL A 119 8.01 -9.49 -12.52
C VAL A 119 6.76 -9.30 -11.67
N GLY A 120 5.74 -8.63 -12.21
CA GLY A 120 4.47 -8.40 -11.54
C GLY A 120 3.66 -7.29 -12.18
N TYR A 121 2.63 -6.85 -11.46
CA TYR A 121 1.71 -5.79 -11.91
C TYR A 121 1.38 -4.87 -10.75
N LEU A 122 1.09 -3.59 -11.05
CA LEU A 122 0.56 -2.67 -10.06
C LEU A 122 -0.86 -3.07 -9.67
N THR A 123 -1.14 -3.06 -8.39
CA THR A 123 -2.49 -3.27 -7.83
C THR A 123 -3.21 -1.95 -7.62
N SER A 124 -2.45 -0.88 -7.41
CA SER A 124 -2.93 0.50 -7.27
C SER A 124 -1.92 1.47 -7.85
N GLY A 125 -2.43 2.56 -8.42
CA GLY A 125 -1.65 3.69 -8.87
C GLY A 125 -2.41 5.00 -8.71
N ASN A 126 -1.69 6.09 -8.45
CA ASN A 126 -2.23 7.44 -8.38
C ASN A 126 -1.10 8.46 -8.52
N TYR A 127 -1.42 9.74 -8.54
CA TYR A 127 -0.43 10.80 -8.43
C TYR A 127 -0.17 11.14 -6.96
N GLY A 128 1.09 11.10 -6.56
CA GLY A 128 1.56 11.48 -5.22
C GLY A 128 1.88 12.98 -5.17
N HIS A 129 1.00 13.76 -4.56
CA HIS A 129 1.13 15.22 -4.53
C HIS A 129 2.32 15.73 -3.70
N HIS A 130 2.73 15.01 -2.65
CA HIS A 130 3.93 15.32 -1.88
C HIS A 130 5.21 14.84 -2.57
N LEU A 131 5.12 13.72 -3.28
CA LEU A 131 6.26 13.15 -4.01
C LEU A 131 6.48 13.83 -5.36
N GLY A 132 5.46 14.53 -5.88
CA GLY A 132 5.51 15.25 -7.14
C GLY A 132 5.57 14.34 -8.37
N SER A 133 5.15 13.08 -8.26
CA SER A 133 5.16 12.11 -9.35
C SER A 133 4.10 11.03 -9.15
N ALA A 134 3.89 10.20 -10.18
CA ALA A 134 3.01 9.06 -10.08
C ALA A 134 3.61 7.98 -9.17
N VAL A 135 2.76 7.40 -8.33
CA VAL A 135 3.08 6.38 -7.34
C VAL A 135 2.23 5.16 -7.58
N GLY A 136 2.85 3.99 -7.59
CA GLY A 136 2.15 2.71 -7.70
C GLY A 136 2.54 1.75 -6.59
N MET A 137 1.67 0.79 -6.31
CA MET A 137 1.97 -0.37 -5.47
C MET A 137 1.62 -1.65 -6.22
N GLY A 138 2.41 -2.69 -6.01
CA GLY A 138 2.15 -3.98 -6.63
C GLY A 138 3.05 -5.08 -6.08
N TYR A 139 2.67 -6.32 -6.40
CA TYR A 139 3.49 -7.46 -6.03
C TYR A 139 4.58 -7.70 -7.07
N VAL A 140 5.78 -7.94 -6.57
CA VAL A 140 6.94 -8.33 -7.36
C VAL A 140 7.34 -9.74 -6.99
N GLU A 141 7.44 -10.62 -7.98
CA GLU A 141 7.98 -11.97 -7.81
C GLU A 141 9.44 -11.91 -7.36
N CYS A 142 9.81 -12.79 -6.45
CA CYS A 142 11.19 -12.96 -6.01
C CYS A 142 11.96 -13.79 -7.04
N ASP A 143 13.20 -13.42 -7.33
CA ASP A 143 14.08 -14.19 -8.23
C ASP A 143 14.35 -15.61 -7.67
N LYS A 144 14.32 -15.74 -6.35
CA LYS A 144 14.43 -17.02 -5.61
C LYS A 144 13.56 -16.99 -4.35
N LYS A 145 13.07 -18.14 -3.91
CA LYS A 145 12.33 -18.25 -2.65
C LYS A 145 13.21 -17.77 -1.48
N GLY A 146 12.67 -16.87 -0.66
CA GLY A 146 13.38 -16.30 0.48
C GLY A 146 14.41 -15.23 0.12
N GLU A 147 14.33 -14.66 -1.08
CA GLU A 147 15.12 -13.47 -1.44
C GLU A 147 14.97 -12.37 -0.39
N SER A 148 16.09 -11.76 0.02
CA SER A 148 16.05 -10.70 1.03
C SER A 148 15.40 -9.43 0.49
N PRO A 149 14.82 -8.59 1.37
CA PRO A 149 14.28 -7.29 0.95
C PRO A 149 15.32 -6.42 0.24
N GLU A 150 16.56 -6.44 0.70
CA GLU A 150 17.65 -5.65 0.14
C GLU A 150 18.10 -6.16 -1.22
N GLU A 151 18.06 -7.48 -1.46
CA GLU A 151 18.34 -8.07 -2.78
C GLU A 151 17.25 -7.68 -3.77
N GLN A 152 15.98 -7.72 -3.35
CA GLN A 152 14.84 -7.40 -4.21
C GLN A 152 14.81 -5.93 -4.63
N LEU A 153 15.33 -5.01 -3.82
CA LEU A 153 15.47 -3.59 -4.20
C LEU A 153 16.55 -3.35 -5.27
N LYS A 154 17.44 -4.32 -5.52
CA LYS A 154 18.48 -4.19 -6.53
C LYS A 154 17.92 -4.46 -7.92
N GLY A 155 18.49 -3.78 -8.93
CA GLY A 155 18.10 -3.90 -10.33
C GLY A 155 17.42 -2.64 -10.85
N GLU A 156 17.24 -2.62 -12.16
CA GLU A 156 16.54 -1.53 -12.83
C GLU A 156 15.06 -1.84 -12.90
N TYR A 157 14.25 -0.96 -12.33
CA TYR A 157 12.81 -1.09 -12.35
C TYR A 157 12.17 -0.09 -13.32
N MET A 158 11.23 -0.58 -14.09
CA MET A 158 10.40 0.22 -14.99
C MET A 158 8.94 -0.17 -14.82
N ILE A 159 8.05 0.77 -15.11
CA ILE A 159 6.62 0.51 -15.22
C ILE A 159 6.21 0.75 -16.67
N ASP A 160 5.52 -0.22 -17.26
CA ASP A 160 5.00 -0.08 -18.63
C ASP A 160 3.63 0.58 -18.57
N VAL A 161 3.55 1.79 -19.12
CA VAL A 161 2.30 2.55 -19.22
C VAL A 161 1.90 2.63 -20.69
N ALA A 162 0.90 1.89 -21.08
CA ALA A 162 0.37 1.84 -22.45
C ALA A 162 1.46 1.57 -23.52
N GLY A 163 2.38 0.63 -23.25
CA GLY A 163 3.46 0.24 -24.18
C GLY A 163 4.70 1.14 -24.12
N LYS A 164 4.74 2.11 -23.22
CA LYS A 164 5.94 2.92 -22.97
C LYS A 164 6.47 2.67 -21.57
N ARG A 165 7.76 2.35 -21.48
CA ARG A 165 8.43 2.05 -20.21
C ARG A 165 8.97 3.32 -19.57
N TYR A 166 8.73 3.48 -18.28
CA TYR A 166 9.20 4.60 -17.46
C TYR A 166 10.00 4.08 -16.28
N THR A 167 11.16 4.64 -16.05
CA THR A 167 12.01 4.31 -14.88
C THR A 167 11.27 4.60 -13.59
N ALA A 168 11.36 3.67 -12.65
CA ALA A 168 10.70 3.74 -11.37
C ALA A 168 11.65 3.40 -10.23
N THR A 169 11.64 4.18 -9.17
CA THR A 169 12.38 3.90 -7.94
C THR A 169 11.55 2.98 -7.03
N PRO A 170 12.07 1.78 -6.67
CA PRO A 170 11.35 0.83 -5.82
C PRO A 170 11.51 1.17 -4.33
N TYR A 171 10.47 0.93 -3.55
CA TYR A 171 10.44 1.13 -2.10
C TYR A 171 9.76 -0.06 -1.39
N LEU A 172 10.30 -0.44 -0.23
CA LEU A 172 9.68 -1.39 0.71
C LEU A 172 9.06 -0.70 1.92
N LYS A 173 9.49 0.52 2.19
CA LYS A 173 8.87 1.44 3.15
C LYS A 173 8.19 2.55 2.37
N PRO A 174 7.22 3.26 2.96
CA PRO A 174 6.59 4.40 2.29
C PRO A 174 7.64 5.40 1.79
N ALA A 175 7.52 5.83 0.53
CA ALA A 175 8.39 6.87 -0.03
C ALA A 175 8.16 8.22 0.65
N TYR A 176 6.90 8.51 1.02
CA TYR A 176 6.56 9.68 1.82
C TYR A 176 6.52 9.36 3.30
N ASP A 177 7.21 10.15 4.11
CA ASP A 177 7.24 10.10 5.58
C ASP A 177 7.40 8.66 6.14
N PRO A 178 8.48 7.94 5.80
CA PRO A 178 8.67 6.54 6.19
C PRO A 178 8.72 6.31 7.69
N SER A 179 9.06 7.34 8.46
CA SER A 179 9.15 7.32 9.93
C SER A 179 7.86 7.72 10.64
N ASN A 180 6.82 8.08 9.88
CA ASN A 180 5.53 8.53 10.40
C ASN A 180 5.66 9.75 11.34
N VAL A 181 6.53 10.69 11.03
CA VAL A 181 6.72 11.92 11.81
C VAL A 181 5.52 12.85 11.60
N ASN A 182 5.15 13.06 10.34
CA ASN A 182 4.10 14.01 9.97
C ASN A 182 2.68 13.56 10.36
N ILE A 183 2.42 12.26 10.42
CA ILE A 183 1.08 11.75 10.78
C ILE A 183 0.87 11.59 12.30
N LYS A 184 1.87 11.87 13.12
CA LYS A 184 1.81 11.78 14.59
C LYS A 184 1.73 13.13 15.29
N ILE A 185 1.55 14.19 14.53
CA ILE A 185 1.43 15.57 15.04
C ILE A 185 0.01 15.82 15.53
#